data_fbe1cef6be0dd4c16e6ceb8da1c8831a
#
_entry.id   fbe1cef6be0dd4c16e6ceb8da1c8831a
#
_cell.length_a   1.000
_cell.length_b   1.000
_cell.length_c   1.000
_cell.angle_alpha   90.00
_cell.angle_beta   90.00
_cell.angle_gamma   90.00
#
_symmetry.space_group_name_H-M   'P 1'
#
loop_
_entity.id
_entity.type
_entity.pdbx_description
1 polymer ?
#
loop_
_entity_poly.entity_id
_entity_poly.type
_entity_poly.pdbx_seq_one_letter_code
_entity_poly.pdbx_strand_id
1 'polypeptide(L)'
;MTIPSLQAAKSQAALENNVFKNKSIVFLFLQGGPPQIETFDPKINVASDNRSCTGEVRTNIPGVWFGGTLPKLAQRADRLAVVRSFATNDGSHNPMPILTGNHPSGAAMSALCSKATGAFHPQSGLPM
;
A
#
# COMPACT_ATOMS: atom_id res chain seq x y z
N MET A 1 10.98 1.78 -6.97
CA MET A 1 10.81 2.72 -8.11
C MET A 1 11.97 3.68 -8.08
N THR A 2 12.75 3.80 -9.15
CA THR A 2 13.93 4.69 -9.23
C THR A 2 13.49 6.07 -9.73
N ILE A 3 14.28 7.12 -9.46
CA ILE A 3 14.01 8.48 -9.98
C ILE A 3 13.89 8.49 -11.52
N PRO A 4 14.77 7.80 -12.27
CA PRO A 4 14.61 7.70 -13.73
C PRO A 4 13.31 7.02 -14.17
N SER A 5 12.88 5.97 -13.47
CA SER A 5 11.62 5.27 -13.81
C SER A 5 10.39 6.13 -13.50
N LEU A 6 10.44 6.96 -12.46
CA LEU A 6 9.37 7.92 -12.16
C LEU A 6 9.32 9.07 -13.18
N GLN A 7 10.48 9.54 -13.63
CA GLN A 7 10.57 10.55 -14.70
C GLN A 7 10.10 10.01 -16.05
N ALA A 8 10.46 8.76 -16.38
CA ALA A 8 9.99 8.08 -17.57
C ALA A 8 8.47 7.87 -17.55
N ALA A 9 7.92 7.43 -16.40
CA ALA A 9 6.48 7.30 -16.22
C ALA A 9 5.75 8.65 -16.34
N LYS A 10 6.35 9.74 -15.83
CA LYS A 10 5.79 11.10 -15.95
C LYS A 10 5.80 11.60 -17.39
N SER A 11 6.86 11.34 -18.13
CA SER A 11 6.97 11.69 -19.56
C SER A 11 5.97 10.91 -20.40
N GLN A 12 5.82 9.61 -20.12
CA GLN A 12 4.84 8.75 -20.78
C GLN A 12 3.39 9.15 -20.47
N ALA A 13 3.11 9.48 -19.21
CA ALA A 13 1.79 9.97 -18.77
C ALA A 13 1.44 11.35 -19.35
N ALA A 14 2.44 12.19 -19.61
CA ALA A 14 2.24 13.46 -20.31
C ALA A 14 1.89 13.26 -21.78
N LEU A 15 2.38 12.19 -22.39
CA LEU A 15 2.08 11.81 -23.78
C LEU A 15 0.72 11.11 -23.92
N GLU A 16 0.28 10.37 -22.90
CA GLU A 16 -0.94 9.54 -22.91
C GLU A 16 -2.16 10.21 -22.25
N ASN A 17 -2.29 11.52 -22.27
CA ASN A 17 -3.47 12.21 -21.71
C ASN A 17 -3.85 11.81 -20.27
N ASN A 18 -2.93 11.97 -19.30
CA ASN A 18 -3.32 12.25 -17.92
C ASN A 18 -3.93 11.16 -17.04
N VAL A 19 -3.44 9.96 -17.06
CA VAL A 19 -3.83 8.95 -16.06
C VAL A 19 -3.54 9.41 -14.61
N PHE A 20 -2.58 10.31 -14.41
CA PHE A 20 -2.15 10.78 -13.07
C PHE A 20 -2.62 12.20 -12.70
N LYS A 21 -3.37 12.89 -13.57
CA LYS A 21 -3.92 14.20 -13.19
C LYS A 21 -4.99 14.03 -12.11
N ASN A 22 -4.93 14.88 -11.11
CA ASN A 22 -5.91 14.95 -10.02
C ASN A 22 -5.97 13.68 -9.15
N LYS A 23 -4.85 12.96 -9.01
CA LYS A 23 -4.72 11.84 -8.08
C LYS A 23 -3.81 12.21 -6.93
N SER A 24 -4.24 11.91 -5.72
CA SER A 24 -3.42 12.00 -4.51
C SER A 24 -3.11 10.61 -4.01
N ILE A 25 -1.92 10.43 -3.43
CA ILE A 25 -1.52 9.18 -2.79
C ILE A 25 -1.52 9.40 -1.29
N VAL A 26 -2.30 8.60 -0.59
CA VAL A 26 -2.26 8.52 0.87
C VAL A 26 -1.53 7.24 1.24
N PHE A 27 -0.36 7.37 1.84
CA PHE A 27 0.41 6.24 2.32
C PHE A 27 0.09 6.00 3.80
N LEU A 28 -0.66 4.92 4.09
CA LEU A 28 -0.99 4.52 5.45
C LEU A 28 0.01 3.45 5.91
N PHE A 29 0.95 3.85 6.75
CA PHE A 29 1.89 2.93 7.37
C PHE A 29 1.35 2.43 8.71
N LEU A 30 1.07 1.13 8.80
CA LEU A 30 0.60 0.49 10.02
C LEU A 30 1.79 -0.02 10.83
N GLN A 31 2.27 0.83 11.73
CA GLN A 31 3.35 0.45 12.65
C GLN A 31 2.86 -0.65 13.62
N GLY A 32 3.79 -1.51 14.04
CA GLY A 32 3.46 -2.64 14.92
C GLY A 32 3.12 -3.94 14.17
N GLY A 33 2.95 -3.86 12.83
CA GLY A 33 2.83 -5.03 11.98
C GLY A 33 1.65 -5.95 12.33
N PRO A 34 0.40 -5.52 12.10
CA PRO A 34 -0.74 -6.42 12.29
C PRO A 34 -0.52 -7.68 11.45
N PRO A 35 -0.65 -8.89 12.04
CA PRO A 35 -0.31 -10.12 11.34
C PRO A 35 -1.27 -10.36 10.16
N GLN A 36 -0.77 -10.98 9.12
CA GLN A 36 -1.58 -11.26 7.92
C GLN A 36 -2.81 -12.10 8.21
N ILE A 37 -2.72 -13.03 9.19
CA ILE A 37 -3.83 -13.89 9.58
C ILE A 37 -4.98 -13.14 10.25
N GLU A 38 -4.73 -12.00 10.87
CA GLU A 38 -5.76 -11.14 11.47
C GLU A 38 -6.26 -10.05 10.51
N THR A 39 -5.70 -9.99 9.31
CA THR A 39 -6.03 -8.94 8.33
C THR A 39 -6.58 -9.53 7.04
N PHE A 40 -5.72 -9.74 6.04
CA PHE A 40 -6.16 -10.07 4.69
C PHE A 40 -6.06 -11.55 4.33
N ASP A 41 -5.56 -12.41 5.23
CA ASP A 41 -5.35 -13.84 4.98
C ASP A 41 -5.65 -14.71 6.21
N PRO A 42 -6.91 -14.83 6.65
CA PRO A 42 -7.32 -15.47 7.91
C PRO A 42 -7.12 -16.98 7.97
N LYS A 43 -6.64 -17.64 6.91
CA LYS A 43 -6.32 -19.08 6.90
C LYS A 43 -7.49 -19.97 7.35
N ILE A 44 -8.65 -19.79 6.74
CA ILE A 44 -9.90 -20.46 7.15
C ILE A 44 -9.86 -22.01 7.09
N ASN A 45 -9.01 -22.59 6.23
CA ASN A 45 -8.93 -24.03 5.95
C ASN A 45 -7.73 -24.71 6.62
N VAL A 46 -7.25 -24.21 7.75
CA VAL A 46 -6.10 -24.78 8.49
C VAL A 46 -6.50 -25.14 9.93
N ALA A 47 -5.63 -25.84 10.64
CA ALA A 47 -5.84 -26.17 12.05
C ALA A 47 -6.05 -24.89 12.90
N SER A 48 -6.79 -25.02 14.01
CA SER A 48 -7.17 -23.90 14.89
C SER A 48 -6.00 -23.02 15.31
N ASP A 49 -4.85 -23.63 15.58
CA ASP A 49 -3.65 -22.95 16.09
C ASP A 49 -3.00 -22.01 15.05
N ASN A 50 -3.38 -22.16 13.78
CA ASN A 50 -2.88 -21.37 12.66
C ASN A 50 -3.95 -20.44 12.05
N ARG A 51 -5.12 -20.34 12.68
CA ARG A 51 -6.20 -19.45 12.24
C ARG A 51 -6.14 -18.09 12.90
N SER A 52 -6.90 -17.14 12.34
CA SER A 52 -7.19 -15.88 13.01
C SER A 52 -7.88 -16.10 14.35
N CYS A 53 -7.41 -15.43 15.41
CA CYS A 53 -8.04 -15.41 16.72
C CYS A 53 -9.35 -14.61 16.73
N THR A 54 -9.48 -13.64 15.81
CA THR A 54 -10.65 -12.76 15.68
C THR A 54 -11.69 -13.30 14.70
N GLY A 55 -11.43 -14.49 14.14
CA GLY A 55 -12.29 -15.09 13.13
C GLY A 55 -12.13 -14.47 11.76
N GLU A 56 -13.11 -14.74 10.88
CA GLU A 56 -13.10 -14.30 9.50
C GLU A 56 -14.42 -13.62 9.12
N VAL A 57 -14.35 -12.74 8.14
CA VAL A 57 -15.50 -12.09 7.52
C VAL A 57 -15.47 -12.27 6.01
N ARG A 58 -16.63 -12.58 5.42
CA ARG A 58 -16.78 -12.68 3.96
C ARG A 58 -16.61 -11.32 3.32
N THR A 59 -15.87 -11.30 2.22
CA THR A 59 -15.78 -10.10 1.38
C THR A 59 -16.92 -10.08 0.36
N ASN A 60 -17.03 -9.00 -0.39
CA ASN A 60 -17.93 -8.90 -1.55
C ASN A 60 -17.41 -9.68 -2.78
N ILE A 61 -16.23 -10.31 -2.69
CA ILE A 61 -15.71 -11.19 -3.73
C ILE A 61 -15.92 -12.65 -3.28
N PRO A 62 -16.62 -13.48 -4.05
CA PRO A 62 -16.84 -14.88 -3.71
C PRO A 62 -15.53 -15.65 -3.47
N GLY A 63 -15.47 -16.40 -2.38
CA GLY A 63 -14.31 -17.21 -2.00
C GLY A 63 -13.15 -16.43 -1.35
N VAL A 64 -13.30 -15.11 -1.18
CA VAL A 64 -12.29 -14.28 -0.50
C VAL A 64 -12.77 -13.88 0.89
N TRP A 65 -11.90 -14.02 1.87
CA TRP A 65 -12.15 -13.75 3.28
C TRP A 65 -11.09 -12.82 3.84
N PHE A 66 -11.50 -11.94 4.75
CA PHE A 66 -10.61 -11.12 5.55
C PHE A 66 -10.73 -11.48 7.03
N GLY A 67 -9.79 -11.06 7.86
CA GLY A 67 -9.86 -11.20 9.32
C GLY A 67 -11.07 -10.46 9.90
N GLY A 68 -11.61 -10.98 11.00
CA GLY A 68 -12.85 -10.51 11.61
C GLY A 68 -12.85 -9.03 12.02
N THR A 69 -11.68 -8.44 12.16
CA THR A 69 -11.50 -7.01 12.49
C THR A 69 -11.73 -6.05 11.32
N LEU A 70 -11.85 -6.54 10.09
CA LEU A 70 -11.90 -5.72 8.88
C LEU A 70 -13.27 -5.76 8.12
N PRO A 71 -14.43 -5.70 8.79
CA PRO A 71 -15.72 -5.88 8.11
C PRO A 71 -16.03 -4.78 7.08
N LYS A 72 -15.60 -3.54 7.33
CA LYS A 72 -15.81 -2.42 6.40
C LYS A 72 -14.94 -2.52 5.15
N LEU A 73 -13.70 -3.01 5.29
CA LEU A 73 -12.81 -3.25 4.15
C LEU A 73 -13.26 -4.47 3.36
N ALA A 74 -13.76 -5.50 4.03
CA ALA A 74 -14.29 -6.70 3.37
C ALA A 74 -15.41 -6.37 2.37
N GLN A 75 -16.29 -5.40 2.69
CA GLN A 75 -17.34 -4.92 1.79
C GLN A 75 -16.83 -4.12 0.59
N ARG A 76 -15.54 -3.81 0.55
CA ARG A 76 -14.88 -3.02 -0.51
C ARG A 76 -13.68 -3.76 -1.12
N ALA A 77 -13.63 -5.07 -0.96
CA ALA A 77 -12.53 -5.89 -1.45
C ALA A 77 -12.33 -5.78 -2.97
N ASP A 78 -13.42 -5.57 -3.72
CA ASP A 78 -13.42 -5.31 -5.16
C ASP A 78 -12.64 -4.04 -5.58
N ARG A 79 -12.34 -3.15 -4.61
CA ARG A 79 -11.58 -1.91 -4.83
C ARG A 79 -10.15 -1.98 -4.31
N LEU A 80 -9.72 -3.14 -3.83
CA LEU A 80 -8.43 -3.35 -3.20
C LEU A 80 -7.57 -4.28 -4.04
N ALA A 81 -6.29 -3.99 -4.14
CA ALA A 81 -5.27 -4.92 -4.58
C ALA A 81 -4.49 -5.41 -3.34
N VAL A 82 -4.63 -6.68 -3.01
CA VAL A 82 -3.98 -7.30 -1.85
C VAL A 82 -2.85 -8.21 -2.31
N VAL A 83 -1.62 -7.87 -1.93
CA VAL A 83 -0.44 -8.70 -2.21
C VAL A 83 -0.14 -9.57 -0.99
N ARG A 84 -0.43 -10.87 -1.08
CA ARG A 84 -0.20 -11.86 -0.01
C ARG A 84 1.15 -12.57 -0.13
N SER A 85 1.80 -12.48 -1.28
CA SER A 85 3.08 -13.15 -1.57
C SER A 85 4.31 -12.34 -1.21
N PHE A 86 4.13 -11.18 -0.57
CA PHE A 86 5.27 -10.38 -0.13
C PHE A 86 6.02 -11.10 0.99
N ALA A 87 7.31 -11.28 0.80
CA ALA A 87 8.20 -11.84 1.81
C ALA A 87 9.42 -10.93 1.99
N THR A 88 9.88 -10.79 3.22
CA THR A 88 11.10 -10.07 3.56
C THR A 88 11.98 -10.96 4.42
N ASN A 89 13.29 -10.82 4.28
CA ASN A 89 14.26 -11.46 5.19
C ASN A 89 14.60 -10.59 6.40
N ASP A 90 13.94 -9.42 6.52
CA ASP A 90 14.14 -8.48 7.60
C ASP A 90 12.93 -8.53 8.54
N GLY A 91 13.14 -9.08 9.74
CA GLY A 91 12.18 -9.09 10.84
C GLY A 91 12.37 -7.93 11.83
N SER A 92 13.20 -6.95 11.49
CA SER A 92 13.42 -5.78 12.35
C SER A 92 12.20 -4.84 12.36
N HIS A 93 12.07 -4.06 13.43
CA HIS A 93 11.06 -3.00 13.52
C HIS A 93 11.51 -1.68 12.86
N ASN A 94 12.48 -1.74 11.94
CA ASN A 94 12.94 -0.56 11.23
C ASN A 94 11.99 -0.21 10.07
N PRO A 95 11.26 0.92 10.13
CA PRO A 95 10.34 1.31 9.07
C PRO A 95 11.03 1.88 7.82
N MET A 96 12.30 2.23 7.93
CA MET A 96 13.01 2.94 6.85
C MET A 96 13.04 2.18 5.52
N PRO A 97 13.30 0.87 5.47
CA PRO A 97 13.25 0.12 4.21
C PRO A 97 11.90 0.22 3.50
N ILE A 98 10.80 0.23 4.26
CA ILE A 98 9.45 0.35 3.71
C ILE A 98 9.19 1.77 3.20
N LEU A 99 9.55 2.78 4.00
CA LEU A 99 9.31 4.19 3.67
C LEU A 99 10.16 4.68 2.50
N THR A 100 11.39 4.17 2.37
CA THR A 100 12.34 4.59 1.33
C THR A 100 12.41 3.62 0.15
N GLY A 101 11.81 2.43 0.26
CA GLY A 101 11.97 1.35 -0.72
C GLY A 101 13.43 0.92 -0.88
N ASN A 102 14.25 1.04 0.16
CA ASN A 102 15.71 0.83 0.11
C ASN A 102 16.41 1.69 -0.96
N HIS A 103 15.86 2.86 -1.28
CA HIS A 103 16.50 3.75 -2.25
C HIS A 103 17.87 4.23 -1.74
N PRO A 104 18.93 4.22 -2.54
CA PRO A 104 20.29 4.57 -2.12
C PRO A 104 20.42 5.97 -1.48
N SER A 105 19.56 6.92 -1.86
CA SER A 105 19.54 8.26 -1.25
C SER A 105 18.85 8.31 0.12
N GLY A 106 18.22 7.23 0.58
CA GLY A 106 17.39 7.23 1.79
C GLY A 106 16.15 8.12 1.71
N ALA A 107 15.79 8.59 0.52
CA ALA A 107 14.64 9.50 0.34
C ALA A 107 13.33 8.73 0.47
N ALA A 108 12.40 9.23 1.29
CA ALA A 108 11.07 8.69 1.42
C ALA A 108 10.28 8.85 0.11
N MET A 109 9.31 7.98 -0.13
CA MET A 109 8.45 8.00 -1.31
C MET A 109 7.75 9.36 -1.50
N SER A 110 7.29 9.97 -0.39
CA SER A 110 6.69 11.32 -0.42
C SER A 110 7.66 12.38 -0.95
N ALA A 111 8.93 12.34 -0.51
CA ALA A 111 9.96 13.28 -0.99
C ALA A 111 10.24 13.10 -2.49
N LEU A 112 10.26 11.85 -2.97
CA LEU A 112 10.41 11.55 -4.40
C LEU A 112 9.19 12.01 -5.21
N CYS A 113 8.00 11.84 -4.68
CA CYS A 113 6.77 12.36 -5.30
C CYS A 113 6.80 13.88 -5.37
N SER A 114 7.08 14.57 -4.26
CA SER A 114 7.18 16.04 -4.22
C SER A 114 8.24 16.58 -5.19
N LYS A 115 9.37 15.88 -5.33
CA LYS A 115 10.39 16.23 -6.31
C LYS A 115 9.90 16.09 -7.75
N ALA A 116 9.05 15.12 -8.04
CA ALA A 116 8.54 14.86 -9.37
C ALA A 116 7.35 15.75 -9.75
N THR A 117 6.47 16.06 -8.79
CA THR A 117 5.23 16.81 -9.02
C THR A 117 5.30 18.29 -8.63
N GLY A 118 6.29 18.66 -7.85
CA GLY A 118 6.39 19.93 -7.14
C GLY A 118 5.92 19.78 -5.69
N ALA A 119 6.43 20.63 -4.80
CA ALA A 119 6.11 20.59 -3.38
C ALA A 119 4.79 21.30 -3.03
N PHE A 120 4.30 22.12 -3.96
CA PHE A 120 3.12 22.96 -3.75
C PHE A 120 2.14 22.84 -4.92
N HIS A 121 0.88 22.87 -4.59
CA HIS A 121 -0.18 22.89 -5.60
C HIS A 121 -0.14 24.22 -6.37
N PRO A 122 -0.06 24.22 -7.71
CA PRO A 122 0.22 25.42 -8.50
C PRO A 122 -0.84 26.52 -8.40
N GLN A 123 -2.09 26.16 -8.07
CA GLN A 123 -3.19 27.13 -7.97
C GLN A 123 -3.46 27.57 -6.52
N SER A 124 -3.34 26.67 -5.55
CA SER A 124 -3.67 26.99 -4.14
C SER A 124 -2.46 27.37 -3.30
N GLY A 125 -1.23 27.06 -3.75
CA GLY A 125 -0.01 27.24 -2.98
C GLY A 125 0.12 26.34 -1.74
N LEU A 126 -0.82 25.42 -1.55
CA LEU A 126 -0.77 24.47 -0.42
C LEU A 126 0.24 23.36 -0.67
N PRO A 127 0.89 22.82 0.39
CA PRO A 127 1.73 21.64 0.28
C PRO A 127 0.95 20.45 -0.31
N MET A 128 1.63 19.68 -1.18
CA MET A 128 1.09 18.46 -1.77
C MET A 128 1.65 17.21 -1.10
#